data_813275af8cac9096910fa4e8cafc30cc
#
_entry.id   813275af8cac9096910fa4e8cafc30cc
#
_cell.length_a   1.000
_cell.length_b   1.000
_cell.length_c   1.000
_cell.angle_alpha   90.00
_cell.angle_beta   90.00
_cell.angle_gamma   90.00
#
_symmetry.space_group_name_H-M   'P 1'
#
loop_
_entity.id
_entity.type
_entity.pdbx_description
1 polymer ?
#
loop_
_entity_poly.entity_id
_entity_poly.type
_entity_poly.pdbx_seq_one_letter_code
_entity_poly.pdbx_strand_id
1 'polypeptide(L)'
;FTGILTAAGHSKSTFIATTTGLVLNLILDPVLIFVFNLRVIGAALATILAQIIVTLVFLYNAKNLDLFRNIRILSKPELNHISEILKIGFPSSVQSMLFTCISMYIARLISSFGAISVAVQKVGSQIESISWMAADGFSASINAFTSQNYGAKNYDRVKQGYKTGMLVVGLWGLLTTAVLIFLPGPIFSCFIHETNILPYGIDYLIILGYSQLFMCIEIATQGAFNGLGKTLPPSIVSIIFTSARIPMAILLSHYLGVNGVWWAISISSIIKGTILVIWFILYSKRRLIS
;
A
#
# COMPACT_ATOMS: atom_id res chain seq x y z
N PHE A 1 -17.84 2.75 -0.58
CA PHE A 1 -18.40 1.71 0.31
C PHE A 1 -17.30 1.04 1.14
N THR A 2 -16.22 0.54 0.51
CA THR A 2 -15.12 -0.15 1.19
C THR A 2 -14.58 0.61 2.40
N GLY A 3 -14.23 1.90 2.23
CA GLY A 3 -13.71 2.73 3.31
C GLY A 3 -14.69 2.92 4.47
N ILE A 4 -15.96 3.15 4.17
CA ILE A 4 -17.00 3.36 5.19
C ILE A 4 -17.24 2.09 6.01
N LEU A 5 -17.39 0.94 5.34
CA LEU A 5 -17.64 -0.33 6.01
C LEU A 5 -16.43 -0.80 6.84
N THR A 6 -15.21 -0.60 6.33
CA THR A 6 -13.99 -0.93 7.07
C THR A 6 -13.83 -0.03 8.31
N ALA A 7 -14.08 1.27 8.19
CA ALA A 7 -14.06 2.20 9.31
C ALA A 7 -15.13 1.88 10.37
N ALA A 8 -16.29 1.40 9.94
CA ALA A 8 -17.38 0.96 10.84
C ALA A 8 -17.10 -0.43 11.48
N GLY A 9 -15.99 -1.09 11.14
CA GLY A 9 -15.63 -2.42 11.67
C GLY A 9 -16.24 -3.61 10.92
N HIS A 10 -16.95 -3.36 9.82
CA HIS A 10 -17.57 -4.40 8.99
C HIS A 10 -16.63 -4.96 7.91
N SER A 11 -15.36 -5.25 8.27
CA SER A 11 -14.33 -5.75 7.34
C SER A 11 -14.72 -7.06 6.66
N LYS A 12 -15.50 -7.93 7.33
CA LYS A 12 -15.98 -9.19 6.74
C LYS A 12 -16.88 -8.96 5.54
N SER A 13 -17.79 -7.98 5.61
CA SER A 13 -18.67 -7.61 4.48
C SER A 13 -17.86 -7.06 3.31
N THR A 14 -16.85 -6.24 3.60
CA THR A 14 -15.93 -5.73 2.59
C THR A 14 -15.14 -6.85 1.92
N PHE A 15 -14.61 -7.79 2.72
CA PHE A 15 -13.88 -8.95 2.21
C PHE A 15 -14.74 -9.81 1.28
N ILE A 16 -15.97 -10.16 1.69
CA ILE A 16 -16.89 -10.97 0.88
C ILE A 16 -17.19 -10.26 -0.45
N ALA A 17 -17.52 -8.96 -0.43
CA ALA A 17 -17.86 -8.23 -1.64
C ALA A 17 -16.68 -8.15 -2.62
N THR A 18 -15.49 -7.80 -2.13
CA THR A 18 -14.29 -7.69 -2.98
C THR A 18 -13.81 -9.03 -3.50
N THR A 19 -13.89 -10.11 -2.68
CA THR A 19 -13.53 -11.47 -3.10
C THR A 19 -14.51 -11.98 -4.16
N THR A 20 -15.81 -11.73 -4.01
CA THR A 20 -16.80 -12.08 -5.04
C THR A 20 -16.47 -11.42 -6.37
N GLY A 21 -16.12 -10.12 -6.36
CA GLY A 21 -15.71 -9.42 -7.58
C GLY A 21 -14.45 -9.98 -8.21
N LEU A 22 -13.44 -10.31 -7.38
CA LEU A 22 -12.18 -10.90 -7.85
C LEU A 22 -12.43 -12.27 -8.51
N VAL A 23 -13.19 -13.15 -7.88
CA VAL A 23 -13.53 -14.48 -8.42
C VAL A 23 -14.32 -14.36 -9.72
N LEU A 24 -15.30 -13.45 -9.77
CA LEU A 24 -16.04 -13.19 -10.99
C LEU A 24 -15.17 -12.66 -12.12
N ASN A 25 -14.28 -11.72 -11.83
CA ASN A 25 -13.36 -11.19 -12.82
C ASN A 25 -12.44 -12.30 -13.36
N LEU A 26 -11.89 -13.14 -12.47
CA LEU A 26 -11.05 -14.29 -12.84
C LEU A 26 -11.75 -15.29 -13.77
N ILE A 27 -13.06 -15.47 -13.61
CA ILE A 27 -13.88 -16.35 -14.47
C ILE A 27 -14.29 -15.64 -15.77
N LEU A 28 -14.74 -14.39 -15.67
CA LEU A 28 -15.24 -13.64 -16.81
C LEU A 28 -14.15 -13.25 -17.81
N ASP A 29 -12.93 -12.97 -17.34
CA ASP A 29 -11.80 -12.60 -18.21
C ASP A 29 -11.55 -13.68 -19.29
N PRO A 30 -11.24 -14.95 -18.97
CA PRO A 30 -11.00 -15.96 -20.00
C PRO A 30 -12.25 -16.25 -20.86
N VAL A 31 -13.45 -16.19 -20.27
CA VAL A 31 -14.69 -16.42 -21.02
C VAL A 31 -14.92 -15.34 -22.06
N LEU A 32 -14.83 -14.07 -21.69
CA LEU A 32 -15.08 -12.96 -22.63
C LEU A 32 -13.92 -12.76 -23.62
N ILE A 33 -12.67 -13.01 -23.19
CA ILE A 33 -11.51 -12.84 -24.07
C ILE A 33 -11.42 -13.97 -25.10
N PHE A 34 -11.53 -15.22 -24.67
CA PHE A 34 -11.25 -16.39 -25.51
C PHE A 34 -12.50 -17.05 -26.08
N VAL A 35 -13.58 -17.27 -25.27
CA VAL A 35 -14.78 -17.95 -25.74
C VAL A 35 -15.61 -17.03 -26.63
N PHE A 36 -15.84 -15.79 -26.19
CA PHE A 36 -16.55 -14.77 -27.00
C PHE A 36 -15.66 -14.01 -27.98
N ASN A 37 -14.36 -14.27 -28.00
CA ASN A 37 -13.37 -13.66 -28.91
C ASN A 37 -13.31 -12.12 -28.87
N LEU A 38 -13.72 -11.51 -27.74
CA LEU A 38 -13.78 -10.05 -27.59
C LEU A 38 -12.41 -9.41 -27.30
N ARG A 39 -11.35 -10.20 -27.13
CA ARG A 39 -9.98 -9.73 -26.90
C ARG A 39 -9.92 -8.66 -25.78
N VAL A 40 -9.35 -7.47 -26.09
CA VAL A 40 -9.19 -6.36 -25.11
C VAL A 40 -10.54 -5.82 -24.63
N ILE A 41 -11.55 -5.80 -25.48
CA ILE A 41 -12.92 -5.38 -25.11
C ILE A 41 -13.51 -6.37 -24.09
N GLY A 42 -13.24 -7.66 -24.25
CA GLY A 42 -13.66 -8.70 -23.30
C GLY A 42 -13.11 -8.49 -21.90
N ALA A 43 -11.81 -8.17 -21.75
CA ALA A 43 -11.19 -7.85 -20.48
C ALA A 43 -11.83 -6.60 -19.81
N ALA A 44 -12.08 -5.56 -20.60
CA ALA A 44 -12.73 -4.34 -20.10
C ALA A 44 -14.16 -4.63 -19.59
N LEU A 45 -14.94 -5.41 -20.36
CA LEU A 45 -16.30 -5.80 -19.99
C LEU A 45 -16.32 -6.68 -18.73
N ALA A 46 -15.39 -7.65 -18.61
CA ALA A 46 -15.27 -8.50 -17.43
C ALA A 46 -15.05 -7.66 -16.17
N THR A 47 -14.12 -6.70 -16.25
CA THR A 47 -13.82 -5.80 -15.13
C THR A 47 -15.04 -4.95 -14.76
N ILE A 48 -15.76 -4.37 -15.75
CA ILE A 48 -16.96 -3.56 -15.49
C ILE A 48 -18.05 -4.41 -14.84
N LEU A 49 -18.33 -5.60 -15.37
CA LEU A 49 -19.34 -6.49 -14.82
C LEU A 49 -19.01 -6.94 -13.39
N ALA A 50 -17.75 -7.29 -13.14
CA ALA A 50 -17.29 -7.61 -11.78
C ALA A 50 -17.49 -6.43 -10.82
N GLN A 51 -17.15 -5.19 -11.21
CA GLN A 51 -17.35 -3.99 -10.39
C GLN A 51 -18.83 -3.66 -10.14
N ILE A 52 -19.71 -3.89 -11.12
CA ILE A 52 -21.16 -3.74 -10.93
C ILE A 52 -21.64 -4.72 -9.87
N ILE A 53 -21.23 -6.00 -9.95
CA ILE A 53 -21.63 -7.01 -8.99
C ILE A 53 -21.09 -6.71 -7.59
N VAL A 54 -19.82 -6.28 -7.46
CA VAL A 54 -19.25 -5.81 -6.19
C VAL A 54 -20.13 -4.69 -5.60
N THR A 55 -20.52 -3.72 -6.42
CA THR A 55 -21.36 -2.62 -5.97
C THR A 55 -22.73 -3.09 -5.50
N LEU A 56 -23.35 -4.03 -6.22
CA LEU A 56 -24.63 -4.62 -5.83
C LEU A 56 -24.53 -5.40 -4.51
N VAL A 57 -23.45 -6.18 -4.31
CA VAL A 57 -23.19 -6.89 -3.06
C VAL A 57 -22.98 -5.90 -1.91
N PHE A 58 -22.27 -4.80 -2.14
CA PHE A 58 -22.13 -3.73 -1.14
C PHE A 58 -23.48 -3.10 -0.78
N LEU A 59 -24.30 -2.79 -1.77
CA LEU A 59 -25.64 -2.22 -1.55
C LEU A 59 -26.54 -3.17 -0.78
N TYR A 60 -26.49 -4.47 -1.11
CA TYR A 60 -27.25 -5.50 -0.40
C TYR A 60 -26.82 -5.60 1.07
N ASN A 61 -25.50 -5.68 1.32
CA ASN A 61 -24.98 -5.73 2.68
C ASN A 61 -25.24 -4.44 3.45
N ALA A 62 -25.14 -3.28 2.80
CA ALA A 62 -25.41 -1.99 3.39
C ALA A 62 -26.88 -1.80 3.81
N LYS A 63 -27.82 -2.40 3.08
CA LYS A 63 -29.25 -2.33 3.39
C LYS A 63 -29.56 -2.95 4.76
N ASN A 64 -28.78 -3.94 5.19
CA ASN A 64 -28.92 -4.61 6.48
C ASN A 64 -28.17 -3.91 7.62
N LEU A 65 -27.43 -2.84 7.31
CA LEU A 65 -26.70 -2.03 8.28
C LEU A 65 -27.41 -0.70 8.48
N ASP A 66 -27.75 -0.37 9.73
CA ASP A 66 -28.42 0.91 10.08
C ASP A 66 -27.64 2.16 9.65
N LEU A 67 -26.36 2.01 9.32
CA LEU A 67 -25.47 3.06 8.82
C LEU A 67 -26.00 3.79 7.58
N PHE A 68 -26.76 3.12 6.72
CA PHE A 68 -27.25 3.68 5.45
C PHE A 68 -28.74 4.00 5.46
N ARG A 69 -29.46 3.67 6.55
CA ARG A 69 -30.92 3.80 6.64
C ARG A 69 -31.41 5.24 6.56
N ASN A 70 -30.59 6.20 7.00
CA ASN A 70 -30.96 7.62 7.08
C ASN A 70 -30.16 8.53 6.13
N ILE A 71 -29.42 7.97 5.15
CA ILE A 71 -28.66 8.78 4.21
C ILE A 71 -29.61 9.43 3.20
N ARG A 72 -29.72 10.74 3.26
CA ARG A 72 -30.36 11.55 2.22
C ARG A 72 -29.35 11.84 1.12
N ILE A 73 -29.42 11.10 0.00
CA ILE A 73 -28.49 11.21 -1.13
C ILE A 73 -28.51 12.63 -1.75
N LEU A 74 -29.60 13.36 -1.62
CA LEU A 74 -29.82 14.71 -2.16
C LEU A 74 -29.78 15.81 -1.07
N SER A 75 -29.07 15.61 0.04
CA SER A 75 -28.84 16.66 1.02
C SER A 75 -27.84 17.70 0.50
N LYS A 76 -28.08 18.98 0.81
CA LYS A 76 -27.10 20.03 0.49
C LYS A 76 -25.79 19.74 1.24
N PRO A 77 -24.63 19.77 0.55
CA PRO A 77 -23.35 19.52 1.20
C PRO A 77 -23.04 20.64 2.20
N GLU A 78 -22.68 20.27 3.42
CA GLU A 78 -22.21 21.21 4.43
C GLU A 78 -20.73 21.53 4.21
N LEU A 79 -20.40 22.79 3.99
CA LEU A 79 -19.02 23.26 3.70
C LEU A 79 -18.03 22.86 4.80
N ASN A 80 -18.48 22.80 6.06
CA ASN A 80 -17.63 22.40 7.18
C ASN A 80 -17.15 20.95 7.04
N HIS A 81 -18.05 20.01 6.72
CA HIS A 81 -17.70 18.62 6.49
C HIS A 81 -16.78 18.43 5.28
N ILE A 82 -17.02 19.21 4.20
CA ILE A 82 -16.10 19.20 3.04
C ILE A 82 -14.71 19.65 3.44
N SER A 83 -14.59 20.73 4.23
CA SER A 83 -13.29 21.24 4.70
C SER A 83 -12.55 20.20 5.56
N GLU A 84 -13.25 19.48 6.44
CA GLU A 84 -12.65 18.41 7.26
C GLU A 84 -12.16 17.25 6.41
N ILE A 85 -12.95 16.79 5.45
CA ILE A 85 -12.57 15.73 4.51
C ILE A 85 -11.34 16.15 3.70
N LEU A 86 -11.32 17.39 3.19
CA LEU A 86 -10.18 17.90 2.43
C LEU A 86 -8.92 18.03 3.29
N LYS A 87 -9.01 18.48 4.54
CA LYS A 87 -7.85 18.56 5.44
C LYS A 87 -7.18 17.20 5.67
N ILE A 88 -7.96 16.13 5.71
CA ILE A 88 -7.45 14.77 5.90
C ILE A 88 -7.00 14.16 4.56
N GLY A 89 -7.78 14.33 3.51
CA GLY A 89 -7.55 13.70 2.22
C GLY A 89 -6.47 14.37 1.37
N PHE A 90 -6.38 15.71 1.39
CA PHE A 90 -5.46 16.46 0.53
C PHE A 90 -3.98 16.09 0.74
N PRO A 91 -3.44 16.00 1.99
CA PRO A 91 -2.05 15.59 2.18
C PRO A 91 -1.75 14.20 1.63
N SER A 92 -2.65 13.24 1.83
CA SER A 92 -2.49 11.88 1.31
C SER A 92 -2.59 11.83 -0.21
N SER A 93 -3.45 12.65 -0.83
CA SER A 93 -3.58 12.74 -2.29
C SER A 93 -2.32 13.32 -2.93
N VAL A 94 -1.77 14.40 -2.36
CA VAL A 94 -0.51 15.01 -2.82
C VAL A 94 0.64 14.02 -2.67
N GLN A 95 0.71 13.30 -1.55
CA GLN A 95 1.70 12.23 -1.34
C GLN A 95 1.63 11.17 -2.43
N SER A 96 0.44 10.66 -2.75
CA SER A 96 0.25 9.62 -3.77
C SER A 96 0.59 10.12 -5.18
N MET A 97 0.22 11.36 -5.50
CA MET A 97 0.56 11.99 -6.78
C MET A 97 2.08 12.12 -6.94
N LEU A 98 2.76 12.67 -5.94
CA LEU A 98 4.23 12.80 -5.97
C LEU A 98 4.93 11.45 -6.02
N PHE A 99 4.45 10.45 -5.26
CA PHE A 99 4.99 9.09 -5.34
C PHE A 99 4.91 8.54 -6.77
N THR A 100 3.78 8.72 -7.45
CA THR A 100 3.60 8.26 -8.83
C THR A 100 4.55 8.99 -9.79
N CYS A 101 4.65 10.32 -9.70
CA CYS A 101 5.57 11.11 -10.53
C CYS A 101 7.03 10.70 -10.33
N ILE A 102 7.45 10.50 -9.08
CA ILE A 102 8.81 10.08 -8.74
C ILE A 102 9.07 8.66 -9.24
N SER A 103 8.10 7.75 -9.08
CA SER A 103 8.20 6.37 -9.60
C SER A 103 8.35 6.34 -11.12
N MET A 104 7.64 7.22 -11.85
CA MET A 104 7.82 7.36 -13.30
C MET A 104 9.22 7.85 -13.67
N TYR A 105 9.75 8.82 -12.91
CA TYR A 105 11.13 9.30 -13.13
C TYR A 105 12.16 8.18 -12.88
N ILE A 106 12.03 7.45 -11.79
CA ILE A 106 12.89 6.32 -11.45
C ILE A 106 12.79 5.22 -12.53
N ALA A 107 11.58 4.91 -13.01
CA ALA A 107 11.40 3.95 -14.11
C ALA A 107 12.10 4.40 -15.40
N ARG A 108 12.05 5.71 -15.73
CA ARG A 108 12.80 6.29 -16.84
C ARG A 108 14.31 6.15 -16.63
N LEU A 109 14.81 6.41 -15.43
CA LEU A 109 16.23 6.26 -15.11
C LEU A 109 16.67 4.80 -15.26
N ILE A 110 15.87 3.84 -14.78
CA ILE A 110 16.16 2.40 -14.94
C ILE A 110 16.16 2.00 -16.40
N SER A 111 15.27 2.56 -17.24
CA SER A 111 15.21 2.25 -18.67
C SER A 111 16.46 2.67 -19.43
N SER A 112 17.22 3.66 -18.94
CA SER A 112 18.50 4.04 -19.54
C SER A 112 19.62 2.99 -19.36
N PHE A 113 19.44 2.02 -18.42
CA PHE A 113 20.34 0.88 -18.22
C PHE A 113 19.99 -0.35 -19.06
N GLY A 114 18.97 -0.25 -19.94
CA GLY A 114 18.60 -1.29 -20.88
C GLY A 114 17.38 -2.12 -20.48
N ALA A 115 16.93 -2.95 -21.42
CA ALA A 115 15.71 -3.75 -21.28
C ALA A 115 15.76 -4.78 -20.13
N ILE A 116 16.94 -5.34 -19.85
CA ILE A 116 17.13 -6.29 -18.74
C ILE A 116 16.78 -5.63 -17.40
N SER A 117 17.29 -4.42 -17.15
CA SER A 117 17.03 -3.69 -15.91
C SER A 117 15.54 -3.37 -15.72
N VAL A 118 14.83 -3.06 -16.80
CA VAL A 118 13.38 -2.83 -16.78
C VAL A 118 12.62 -4.13 -16.48
N ALA A 119 13.02 -5.25 -17.07
CA ALA A 119 12.40 -6.55 -16.83
C ALA A 119 12.60 -6.97 -15.35
N VAL A 120 13.81 -6.84 -14.83
CA VAL A 120 14.14 -7.12 -13.42
C VAL A 120 13.32 -6.26 -12.48
N GLN A 121 13.25 -4.95 -12.72
CA GLN A 121 12.43 -4.03 -11.90
C GLN A 121 10.95 -4.42 -11.91
N LYS A 122 10.40 -4.77 -13.07
CA LYS A 122 9.00 -5.18 -13.21
C LYS A 122 8.69 -6.44 -12.40
N VAL A 123 9.48 -7.49 -12.60
CA VAL A 123 9.30 -8.78 -11.92
C VAL A 123 9.59 -8.64 -10.42
N GLY A 124 10.70 -7.99 -10.06
CA GLY A 124 11.06 -7.77 -8.68
C GLY A 124 10.00 -6.99 -7.91
N SER A 125 9.47 -5.90 -8.47
CA SER A 125 8.39 -5.15 -7.84
C SER A 125 7.09 -5.95 -7.70
N GLN A 126 6.82 -6.89 -8.60
CA GLN A 126 5.67 -7.79 -8.48
C GLN A 126 5.87 -8.78 -7.31
N ILE A 127 7.08 -9.30 -7.11
CA ILE A 127 7.42 -10.15 -5.96
C ILE A 127 7.27 -9.38 -4.65
N GLU A 128 7.81 -8.15 -4.58
CA GLU A 128 7.66 -7.29 -3.40
C GLU A 128 6.20 -6.93 -3.11
N SER A 129 5.33 -6.88 -4.13
CA SER A 129 3.93 -6.50 -3.97
C SER A 129 3.19 -7.38 -2.95
N ILE A 130 3.57 -8.65 -2.83
CA ILE A 130 3.01 -9.57 -1.83
C ILE A 130 3.25 -9.04 -0.41
N SER A 131 4.46 -8.51 -0.17
CA SER A 131 4.84 -7.98 1.14
C SER A 131 4.06 -6.73 1.52
N TRP A 132 4.05 -5.73 0.64
CA TRP A 132 3.41 -4.46 0.96
C TRP A 132 1.88 -4.51 0.89
N MET A 133 1.28 -5.38 0.06
CA MET A 133 -0.17 -5.61 0.07
C MET A 133 -0.65 -6.22 1.40
N ALA A 134 0.12 -7.17 1.96
CA ALA A 134 -0.18 -7.70 3.28
C ALA A 134 -0.02 -6.61 4.37
N ALA A 135 1.04 -5.80 4.29
CA ALA A 135 1.24 -4.68 5.20
C ALA A 135 0.11 -3.63 5.12
N ASP A 136 -0.42 -3.35 3.92
CA ASP A 136 -1.59 -2.48 3.73
C ASP A 136 -2.86 -3.04 4.40
N GLY A 137 -3.08 -4.34 4.33
CA GLY A 137 -4.18 -5.01 5.04
C GLY A 137 -4.08 -4.83 6.56
N PHE A 138 -2.89 -4.99 7.13
CA PHE A 138 -2.64 -4.71 8.55
C PHE A 138 -2.79 -3.22 8.87
N SER A 139 -2.32 -2.34 8.01
CA SER A 139 -2.45 -0.89 8.14
C SER A 139 -3.92 -0.45 8.21
N ALA A 140 -4.77 -1.01 7.35
CA ALA A 140 -6.21 -0.76 7.38
C ALA A 140 -6.85 -1.20 8.70
N SER A 141 -6.42 -2.34 9.25
CA SER A 141 -6.89 -2.86 10.53
C SER A 141 -6.43 -1.97 11.70
N ILE A 142 -5.16 -1.55 11.70
CA ILE A 142 -4.61 -0.63 12.70
C ILE A 142 -5.32 0.72 12.64
N ASN A 143 -5.59 1.23 11.42
CA ASN A 143 -6.34 2.47 11.22
C ASN A 143 -7.74 2.38 11.83
N ALA A 144 -8.52 1.35 11.48
CA ALA A 144 -9.87 1.15 12.00
C ALA A 144 -9.89 1.00 13.53
N PHE A 145 -8.97 0.19 14.09
CA PHE A 145 -8.85 0.01 15.53
C PHE A 145 -8.47 1.31 16.25
N THR A 146 -7.50 2.04 15.70
CA THR A 146 -7.03 3.30 16.26
C THR A 146 -8.14 4.35 16.24
N SER A 147 -8.84 4.53 15.11
CA SER A 147 -9.89 5.53 14.96
C SER A 147 -11.07 5.28 15.91
N GLN A 148 -11.53 4.04 16.05
CA GLN A 148 -12.61 3.66 16.95
C GLN A 148 -12.25 3.91 18.43
N ASN A 149 -11.07 3.47 18.86
CA ASN A 149 -10.65 3.65 20.25
C ASN A 149 -10.28 5.12 20.56
N TYR A 150 -9.73 5.85 19.58
CA TYR A 150 -9.45 7.27 19.72
C TYR A 150 -10.76 8.08 19.84
N GLY A 151 -11.76 7.79 19.01
CA GLY A 151 -13.10 8.41 19.11
C GLY A 151 -13.81 8.10 20.43
N ALA A 152 -13.61 6.91 20.98
CA ALA A 152 -14.10 6.51 22.30
C ALA A 152 -13.23 7.04 23.47
N LYS A 153 -12.17 7.82 23.21
CA LYS A 153 -11.22 8.35 24.20
C LYS A 153 -10.44 7.27 24.97
N ASN A 154 -10.37 6.05 24.44
CA ASN A 154 -9.64 4.94 25.03
C ASN A 154 -8.16 4.93 24.58
N TYR A 155 -7.39 5.92 25.03
CA TYR A 155 -6.02 6.15 24.56
C TYR A 155 -5.05 5.00 24.89
N ASP A 156 -5.23 4.31 26.02
CA ASP A 156 -4.40 3.16 26.36
C ASP A 156 -4.63 1.98 25.41
N ARG A 157 -5.86 1.76 24.98
CA ARG A 157 -6.15 0.75 23.94
C ARG A 157 -5.55 1.15 22.58
N VAL A 158 -5.51 2.44 22.23
CA VAL A 158 -4.81 2.91 21.02
C VAL A 158 -3.33 2.54 21.06
N LYS A 159 -2.63 2.79 22.19
CA LYS A 159 -1.21 2.44 22.36
C LYS A 159 -0.99 0.94 22.30
N GLN A 160 -1.81 0.17 22.99
CA GLN A 160 -1.71 -1.28 23.02
C GLN A 160 -1.98 -1.88 21.63
N GLY A 161 -3.01 -1.40 20.92
CA GLY A 161 -3.32 -1.84 19.56
C GLY A 161 -2.20 -1.52 18.57
N TYR A 162 -1.61 -0.33 18.66
CA TYR A 162 -0.43 0.01 17.85
C TYR A 162 0.76 -0.91 18.17
N LYS A 163 1.08 -1.15 19.45
CA LYS A 163 2.18 -2.04 19.83
C LYS A 163 1.98 -3.47 19.31
N THR A 164 0.76 -4.01 19.45
CA THR A 164 0.42 -5.35 18.95
C THR A 164 0.48 -5.39 17.41
N GLY A 165 -0.09 -4.39 16.75
CA GLY A 165 -0.04 -4.27 15.29
C GLY A 165 1.39 -4.19 14.77
N MET A 166 2.24 -3.39 15.40
CA MET A 166 3.67 -3.28 15.06
C MET A 166 4.44 -4.58 15.26
N LEU A 167 4.10 -5.36 16.28
CA LEU A 167 4.72 -6.67 16.50
C LEU A 167 4.35 -7.64 15.36
N VAL A 168 3.06 -7.72 15.01
CA VAL A 168 2.59 -8.61 13.93
C VAL A 168 3.18 -8.20 12.57
N VAL A 169 3.12 -6.91 12.25
CA VAL A 169 3.67 -6.39 10.99
C VAL A 169 5.19 -6.47 10.95
N GLY A 170 5.85 -6.26 12.09
CA GLY A 170 7.30 -6.43 12.24
C GLY A 170 7.74 -7.87 12.00
N LEU A 171 7.03 -8.85 12.54
CA LEU A 171 7.29 -10.28 12.28
C LEU A 171 7.08 -10.63 10.80
N TRP A 172 6.02 -10.11 10.18
CA TRP A 172 5.79 -10.26 8.75
C TRP A 172 6.92 -9.63 7.92
N GLY A 173 7.31 -8.39 8.24
CA GLY A 173 8.42 -7.70 7.59
C GLY A 173 9.75 -8.40 7.75
N LEU A 174 10.04 -8.98 8.92
CA LEU A 174 11.24 -9.81 9.14
C LEU A 174 11.19 -11.08 8.31
N LEU A 175 10.05 -11.76 8.25
CA LEU A 175 9.88 -12.95 7.42
C LEU A 175 10.13 -12.64 5.96
N THR A 176 9.50 -11.60 5.41
CA THR A 176 9.69 -11.19 4.01
C THR A 176 11.11 -10.73 3.72
N THR A 177 11.74 -10.00 4.63
CA THR A 177 13.16 -9.64 4.57
C THR A 177 14.04 -10.90 4.48
N ALA A 178 13.83 -11.86 5.39
CA ALA A 178 14.59 -13.11 5.39
C ALA A 178 14.41 -13.91 4.09
N VAL A 179 13.16 -14.03 3.62
CA VAL A 179 12.82 -14.75 2.38
C VAL A 179 13.51 -14.13 1.16
N LEU A 180 13.49 -12.78 1.03
CA LEU A 180 14.10 -12.09 -0.10
C LEU A 180 15.63 -12.09 -0.06
N ILE A 181 16.25 -12.10 1.12
CA ILE A 181 17.71 -12.11 1.27
C ILE A 181 18.28 -13.51 1.16
N PHE A 182 17.64 -14.53 1.76
CA PHE A 182 18.19 -15.88 1.79
C PHE A 182 17.75 -16.77 0.62
N LEU A 183 16.63 -16.46 -0.03
CA LEU A 183 16.08 -17.26 -1.14
C LEU A 183 15.82 -16.44 -2.41
N PRO A 184 16.67 -15.44 -2.77
CA PRO A 184 16.41 -14.59 -3.93
C PRO A 184 16.44 -15.36 -5.24
N GLY A 185 17.41 -16.28 -5.40
CA GLY A 185 17.57 -17.10 -6.62
C GLY A 185 16.35 -17.98 -6.91
N PRO A 186 15.95 -18.88 -5.98
CA PRO A 186 14.75 -19.69 -6.15
C PRO A 186 13.49 -18.87 -6.43
N ILE A 187 13.30 -17.74 -5.73
CA ILE A 187 12.11 -16.89 -5.92
C ILE A 187 12.10 -16.25 -7.29
N PHE A 188 13.22 -15.63 -7.70
CA PHE A 188 13.27 -14.94 -8.98
C PHE A 188 13.20 -15.91 -10.16
N SER A 189 13.79 -17.11 -10.04
CA SER A 189 13.75 -18.16 -11.06
C SER A 189 12.34 -18.72 -11.31
N CYS A 190 11.41 -18.61 -10.36
CA CYS A 190 10.01 -18.96 -10.60
C CYS A 190 9.34 -18.07 -11.67
N PHE A 191 9.85 -16.87 -11.90
CA PHE A 191 9.29 -15.91 -12.85
C PHE A 191 10.10 -15.78 -14.13
N ILE A 192 11.44 -15.85 -14.05
CA ILE A 192 12.36 -15.71 -15.18
C ILE A 192 13.42 -16.82 -15.11
N HIS A 193 13.50 -17.62 -16.19
CA HIS A 193 14.43 -18.72 -16.29
C HIS A 193 15.71 -18.37 -17.08
N GLU A 194 15.79 -17.16 -17.62
CA GLU A 194 16.93 -16.71 -18.40
C GLU A 194 18.16 -16.48 -17.52
N THR A 195 19.23 -17.23 -17.79
CA THR A 195 20.48 -17.20 -16.99
C THR A 195 21.17 -15.83 -16.99
N ASN A 196 20.98 -15.03 -18.05
CA ASN A 196 21.57 -13.70 -18.18
C ASN A 196 20.87 -12.64 -17.30
N ILE A 197 19.61 -12.86 -16.93
CA ILE A 197 18.79 -11.92 -16.15
C ILE A 197 18.85 -12.25 -14.66
N LEU A 198 19.01 -13.53 -14.34
CA LEU A 198 18.95 -14.05 -12.96
C LEU A 198 19.89 -13.33 -11.98
N PRO A 199 21.17 -13.03 -12.28
CA PRO A 199 22.07 -12.33 -11.35
C PRO A 199 21.53 -10.96 -10.96
N TYR A 200 21.01 -10.18 -11.92
CA TYR A 200 20.43 -8.87 -11.65
C TYR A 200 19.15 -8.96 -10.80
N GLY A 201 18.36 -10.01 -10.99
CA GLY A 201 17.18 -10.29 -10.19
C GLY A 201 17.52 -10.63 -8.75
N ILE A 202 18.58 -11.41 -8.53
CA ILE A 202 19.10 -11.72 -7.20
C ILE A 202 19.56 -10.46 -6.49
N ASP A 203 20.37 -9.63 -7.15
CA ASP A 203 20.84 -8.35 -6.60
C ASP A 203 19.66 -7.44 -6.22
N TYR A 204 18.67 -7.33 -7.12
CA TYR A 204 17.46 -6.56 -6.86
C TYR A 204 16.77 -7.02 -5.58
N LEU A 205 16.45 -8.31 -5.46
CA LEU A 205 15.71 -8.85 -4.32
C LEU A 205 16.48 -8.70 -3.01
N ILE A 206 17.81 -8.86 -3.03
CA ILE A 206 18.65 -8.66 -1.84
C ILE A 206 18.63 -7.19 -1.42
N ILE A 207 18.86 -6.26 -2.36
CA ILE A 207 18.91 -4.82 -2.08
C ILE A 207 17.58 -4.32 -1.52
N LEU A 208 16.47 -4.68 -2.14
CA LEU A 208 15.14 -4.28 -1.68
C LEU A 208 14.70 -5.08 -0.44
N GLY A 209 15.20 -6.31 -0.28
CA GLY A 209 15.00 -7.15 0.90
C GLY A 209 15.40 -6.43 2.20
N TYR A 210 16.51 -5.71 2.22
CA TYR A 210 16.95 -4.94 3.40
C TYR A 210 15.95 -3.87 3.84
N SER A 211 15.13 -3.36 2.95
CA SER A 211 14.14 -2.33 3.29
C SER A 211 12.74 -2.86 3.60
N GLN A 212 12.47 -4.15 3.40
CA GLN A 212 11.10 -4.70 3.52
C GLN A 212 10.51 -4.54 4.92
N LEU A 213 11.30 -4.84 5.97
CA LEU A 213 10.87 -4.61 7.35
C LEU A 213 10.47 -3.15 7.57
N PHE A 214 11.34 -2.22 7.14
CA PHE A 214 11.12 -0.79 7.35
C PHE A 214 9.92 -0.28 6.56
N MET A 215 9.68 -0.79 5.36
CA MET A 215 8.52 -0.48 4.55
C MET A 215 7.24 -0.99 5.21
N CYS A 216 7.22 -2.22 5.72
CA CYS A 216 6.05 -2.78 6.40
C CYS A 216 5.69 -1.96 7.65
N ILE A 217 6.67 -1.61 8.50
CA ILE A 217 6.42 -0.81 9.70
C ILE A 217 6.05 0.64 9.37
N GLU A 218 6.56 1.21 8.25
CA GLU A 218 6.12 2.51 7.73
C GLU A 218 4.63 2.50 7.42
N ILE A 219 4.18 1.53 6.61
CA ILE A 219 2.79 1.38 6.17
C ILE A 219 1.86 1.21 7.39
N ALA A 220 2.24 0.36 8.35
CA ALA A 220 1.49 0.15 9.58
C ALA A 220 1.38 1.43 10.42
N THR A 221 2.47 2.17 10.55
CA THR A 221 2.51 3.43 11.32
C THR A 221 1.71 4.53 10.62
N GLN A 222 1.73 4.58 9.28
CA GLN A 222 0.86 5.47 8.51
C GLN A 222 -0.61 5.17 8.80
N GLY A 223 -1.00 3.89 8.87
CA GLY A 223 -2.35 3.47 9.28
C GLY A 223 -2.74 4.00 10.66
N ALA A 224 -1.82 3.94 11.64
CA ALA A 224 -2.07 4.46 12.97
C ALA A 224 -2.25 6.00 12.99
N PHE A 225 -1.41 6.75 12.28
CA PHE A 225 -1.58 8.20 12.13
C PHE A 225 -2.90 8.57 11.44
N ASN A 226 -3.27 7.85 10.39
CA ASN A 226 -4.53 8.05 9.67
C ASN A 226 -5.72 7.78 10.60
N GLY A 227 -5.64 6.76 11.46
CA GLY A 227 -6.65 6.45 12.46
C GLY A 227 -6.82 7.54 13.54
N LEU A 228 -5.79 8.34 13.79
CA LEU A 228 -5.86 9.53 14.63
C LEU A 228 -6.37 10.77 13.88
N GLY A 229 -6.68 10.67 12.58
CA GLY A 229 -7.00 11.81 11.72
C GLY A 229 -5.80 12.74 11.44
N LYS A 230 -4.58 12.25 11.64
CA LYS A 230 -3.33 13.01 11.48
C LYS A 230 -2.55 12.53 10.26
N THR A 231 -3.01 12.91 9.06
CA THR A 231 -2.40 12.50 7.78
C THR A 231 -1.16 13.32 7.40
N LEU A 232 -0.97 14.50 7.97
CA LEU A 232 0.17 15.37 7.68
C LEU A 232 1.54 14.77 8.02
N PRO A 233 1.80 14.19 9.21
CA PRO A 233 3.11 13.63 9.54
C PRO A 233 3.57 12.56 8.57
N PRO A 234 2.78 11.50 8.26
CA PRO A 234 3.20 10.50 7.29
C PRO A 234 3.37 11.06 5.88
N SER A 235 2.52 12.01 5.47
CA SER A 235 2.64 12.64 4.15
C SER A 235 3.93 13.45 4.01
N ILE A 236 4.30 14.24 5.02
CA ILE A 236 5.54 15.03 5.01
C ILE A 236 6.76 14.10 4.91
N VAL A 237 6.85 13.09 5.77
CA VAL A 237 7.96 12.13 5.76
C VAL A 237 8.05 11.43 4.40
N SER A 238 6.93 10.95 3.90
CA SER A 238 6.89 10.26 2.61
C SER A 238 7.29 11.18 1.46
N ILE A 239 6.77 12.40 1.39
CA ILE A 239 7.10 13.37 0.34
C ILE A 239 8.60 13.68 0.34
N ILE A 240 9.18 14.04 1.49
CA ILE A 240 10.58 14.42 1.59
C ILE A 240 11.49 13.28 1.14
N PHE A 241 11.34 12.09 1.74
CA PHE A 241 12.27 10.99 1.48
C PHE A 241 12.01 10.27 0.16
N THR A 242 10.77 10.29 -0.35
CA THR A 242 10.51 9.78 -1.70
C THR A 242 11.07 10.75 -2.76
N SER A 243 10.99 12.06 -2.55
CA SER A 243 11.63 13.05 -3.44
C SER A 243 13.15 12.93 -3.41
N ALA A 244 13.74 12.67 -2.23
CA ALA A 244 15.17 12.44 -2.08
C ALA A 244 15.68 11.21 -2.85
N ARG A 245 14.81 10.28 -3.26
CA ARG A 245 15.19 9.16 -4.15
C ARG A 245 15.80 9.62 -5.46
N ILE A 246 15.31 10.71 -6.04
CA ILE A 246 15.81 11.20 -7.33
C ILE A 246 17.29 11.57 -7.27
N PRO A 247 17.73 12.52 -6.43
CA PRO A 247 19.14 12.87 -6.34
C PRO A 247 20.00 11.70 -5.84
N MET A 248 19.50 10.88 -4.91
CA MET A 248 20.20 9.69 -4.46
C MET A 248 20.39 8.66 -5.58
N ALA A 249 19.35 8.41 -6.38
CA ALA A 249 19.42 7.48 -7.50
C ALA A 249 20.40 7.95 -8.57
N ILE A 250 20.40 9.25 -8.89
CA ILE A 250 21.35 9.83 -9.86
C ILE A 250 22.80 9.68 -9.33
N LEU A 251 23.03 10.02 -8.05
CA LEU A 251 24.36 9.92 -7.46
C LEU A 251 24.85 8.49 -7.39
N LEU A 252 24.06 7.58 -6.82
CA LEU A 252 24.46 6.19 -6.62
C LEU A 252 24.53 5.41 -7.93
N SER A 253 23.72 5.74 -8.92
CA SER A 253 23.76 5.08 -10.23
C SER A 253 25.04 5.40 -11.00
N HIS A 254 25.68 6.54 -10.73
CA HIS A 254 26.99 6.88 -11.33
C HIS A 254 28.10 5.91 -10.89
N TYR A 255 28.04 5.42 -9.64
CA TYR A 255 29.06 4.52 -9.09
C TYR A 255 28.68 3.02 -9.18
N LEU A 256 27.40 2.70 -9.03
CA LEU A 256 26.90 1.32 -8.90
C LEU A 256 26.00 0.87 -10.05
N GLY A 257 25.87 1.68 -11.11
CA GLY A 257 24.94 1.38 -12.20
C GLY A 257 23.49 1.28 -11.71
N VAL A 258 22.75 0.32 -12.26
CA VAL A 258 21.34 0.12 -11.89
C VAL A 258 21.14 -0.24 -10.42
N ASN A 259 22.09 -0.98 -9.81
CA ASN A 259 22.05 -1.32 -8.39
C ASN A 259 22.00 -0.07 -7.51
N GLY A 260 22.66 1.03 -7.95
CA GLY A 260 22.61 2.31 -7.26
C GLY A 260 21.20 2.92 -7.19
N VAL A 261 20.40 2.73 -8.23
CA VAL A 261 18.99 3.16 -8.22
C VAL A 261 18.18 2.35 -7.20
N TRP A 262 18.38 1.05 -7.15
CA TRP A 262 17.71 0.17 -6.19
C TRP A 262 18.13 0.46 -4.74
N TRP A 263 19.42 0.75 -4.51
CA TRP A 263 19.88 1.20 -3.20
C TRP A 263 19.26 2.53 -2.78
N ALA A 264 19.05 3.47 -3.69
CA ALA A 264 18.36 4.73 -3.37
C ALA A 264 16.91 4.49 -2.90
N ILE A 265 16.21 3.54 -3.53
CA ILE A 265 14.86 3.11 -3.11
C ILE A 265 14.92 2.49 -1.71
N SER A 266 15.84 1.55 -1.48
CA SER A 266 15.99 0.84 -0.22
C SER A 266 16.34 1.78 0.93
N ILE A 267 17.37 2.60 0.79
CA ILE A 267 17.82 3.56 1.81
C ILE A 267 16.69 4.54 2.18
N SER A 268 16.03 5.12 1.18
CA SER A 268 14.92 6.03 1.44
C SER A 268 13.77 5.38 2.21
N SER A 269 13.47 4.11 1.95
CA SER A 269 12.43 3.37 2.66
C SER A 269 12.84 3.06 4.11
N ILE A 270 14.10 2.71 4.35
CA ILE A 270 14.64 2.50 5.70
C ILE A 270 14.52 3.79 6.54
N ILE A 271 14.92 4.91 5.97
CA ILE A 271 14.86 6.22 6.66
C ILE A 271 13.41 6.60 6.95
N LYS A 272 12.51 6.47 5.97
CA LYS A 272 11.08 6.76 6.14
C LYS A 272 10.46 5.94 7.27
N GLY A 273 10.64 4.63 7.23
CA GLY A 273 10.09 3.72 8.24
C GLY A 273 10.58 4.07 9.63
N THR A 274 11.89 4.30 9.78
CA THR A 274 12.51 4.65 11.07
C THR A 274 11.99 5.98 11.61
N ILE A 275 11.99 7.02 10.79
CA ILE A 275 11.55 8.37 11.21
C ILE A 275 10.08 8.37 11.58
N LEU A 276 9.23 7.72 10.79
CA LEU A 276 7.79 7.71 11.03
C LEU A 276 7.43 6.99 12.34
N VAL A 277 8.08 5.86 12.62
CA VAL A 277 7.91 5.13 13.90
C VAL A 277 8.36 5.98 15.08
N ILE A 278 9.54 6.60 15.00
CA ILE A 278 10.03 7.49 16.08
C ILE A 278 9.04 8.64 16.30
N TRP A 279 8.57 9.26 15.23
CA TRP A 279 7.60 10.36 15.32
C TRP A 279 6.30 9.91 15.98
N PHE A 280 5.77 8.75 15.61
CA PHE A 280 4.55 8.23 16.23
C PHE A 280 4.73 7.94 17.73
N ILE A 281 5.86 7.35 18.13
CA ILE A 281 6.17 7.08 19.54
C ILE A 281 6.23 8.39 20.34
N LEU A 282 6.92 9.41 19.82
CA LEU A 282 7.01 10.72 20.46
C LEU A 282 5.64 11.42 20.55
N TYR A 283 4.87 11.36 19.48
CA TYR A 283 3.51 11.90 19.42
C TYR A 283 2.58 11.22 20.44
N SER A 284 2.61 9.91 20.47
CA SER A 284 1.81 9.07 21.38
C SER A 284 2.12 9.39 22.84
N LYS A 285 3.40 9.55 23.20
CA LYS A 285 3.82 9.94 24.57
C LYS A 285 3.33 11.33 24.98
N ARG A 286 3.22 12.28 24.04
CA ARG A 286 2.85 13.68 24.36
C ARG A 286 1.33 13.93 24.36
N ARG A 287 0.58 13.24 23.52
CA ARG A 287 -0.82 13.57 23.23
C ARG A 287 -1.84 12.50 23.64
N LEU A 288 -1.38 11.29 23.97
CA LEU A 288 -2.24 10.20 24.40
C LEU A 288 -2.07 9.88 25.91
N ILE A 289 -1.51 10.81 26.71
CA ILE A 289 -1.26 10.63 28.16
C ILE A 289 -2.28 11.41 29.02
N SER A 290 -3.18 12.18 28.39
CA SER A 290 -4.16 12.95 29.18
C SER A 290 -5.50 12.24 29.26
#